data_afda79813359be3aa539006c71a0791e
#
_entry.id   afda79813359be3aa539006c71a0791e
#
_cell.length_a   1.000
_cell.length_b   1.000
_cell.length_c   1.000
_cell.angle_alpha   90.00
_cell.angle_beta   90.00
_cell.angle_gamma   90.00
#
_symmetry.space_group_name_H-M   'P 1'
#
loop_
_entity.id
_entity.type
_entity.pdbx_description
1 polymer ?
#
loop_
_entity_poly.entity_id
_entity_poly.type
_entity_poly.pdbx_seq_one_letter_code
_entity_poly.pdbx_strand_id
1 'polypeptide(L)'
;MKITIDTIPHDRQRYPTVGDWIVSKDQKEIRIFVSDMRNWKYELLVGIHELAEVLLCLDRDIPQDMVDKFDKEYEHRRSDVDNFTEPGDDSHAPYRKEHFFATNIERLLAAELRVDWKLYEDTVNAL
;
A
#
# COMPACT_ATOMS: atom_id res chain seq x y z
N MET A 1 -12.93 -17.03 -1.22
CA MET A 1 -12.09 -15.80 -1.34
C MET A 1 -10.91 -16.07 -2.25
N LYS A 2 -10.74 -15.27 -3.27
CA LYS A 2 -9.55 -15.30 -4.12
C LYS A 2 -8.71 -14.05 -3.86
N ILE A 3 -7.43 -14.22 -3.58
CA ILE A 3 -6.50 -13.13 -3.31
C ILE A 3 -5.33 -13.25 -4.27
N THR A 4 -5.03 -12.19 -5.00
CA THR A 4 -3.88 -12.14 -5.90
C THR A 4 -3.01 -10.93 -5.59
N ILE A 5 -1.69 -11.12 -5.73
CA ILE A 5 -0.71 -10.04 -5.66
C ILE A 5 0.06 -10.07 -6.98
N ASP A 6 -0.10 -9.02 -7.76
CA ASP A 6 0.51 -8.89 -9.08
C ASP A 6 1.49 -7.73 -9.10
N THR A 7 2.68 -7.97 -9.62
CA THR A 7 3.65 -6.91 -9.92
C THR A 7 3.34 -6.31 -11.28
N ILE A 8 3.23 -4.99 -11.35
CA ILE A 8 2.94 -4.24 -12.58
C ILE A 8 3.92 -3.07 -12.76
N PRO A 9 4.11 -2.58 -13.98
CA PRO A 9 4.84 -1.33 -14.18
C PRO A 9 4.23 -0.19 -13.36
N HIS A 10 5.07 0.64 -12.76
CA HIS A 10 4.59 1.74 -11.89
C HIS A 10 3.65 2.71 -12.61
N ASP A 11 3.88 2.98 -13.88
CA ASP A 11 3.02 3.85 -14.70
C ASP A 11 1.64 3.26 -15.02
N ARG A 12 1.40 1.98 -14.68
CA ARG A 12 0.09 1.32 -14.82
C ARG A 12 -0.73 1.30 -13.55
N GLN A 13 -0.23 1.86 -12.45
CA GLN A 13 -1.03 2.04 -11.25
C GLN A 13 -2.19 3.00 -11.52
N ARG A 14 -3.32 2.81 -10.82
CA ARG A 14 -4.52 3.66 -10.99
C ARG A 14 -4.27 5.13 -10.63
N TYR A 15 -3.31 5.38 -9.75
CA TYR A 15 -2.85 6.70 -9.33
C TYR A 15 -1.39 6.55 -8.83
N PRO A 16 -0.65 7.64 -8.55
CA PRO A 16 0.72 7.55 -8.06
C PRO A 16 0.80 6.86 -6.69
N THR A 17 1.05 5.57 -6.71
CA THR A 17 1.19 4.73 -5.51
C THR A 17 2.07 3.53 -5.82
N VAL A 18 2.79 3.03 -4.83
CA VAL A 18 3.62 1.84 -4.97
C VAL A 18 2.79 0.56 -4.82
N GLY A 19 1.75 0.60 -4.02
CA GLY A 19 0.81 -0.49 -3.79
C GLY A 19 -0.63 -0.03 -3.87
N ASP A 20 -1.51 -0.91 -4.27
CA ASP A 20 -2.92 -0.62 -4.44
C ASP A 20 -3.73 -1.90 -4.28
N TRP A 21 -4.92 -1.81 -3.71
CA TRP A 21 -5.80 -2.96 -3.59
C TRP A 21 -7.20 -2.63 -4.08
N ILE A 22 -7.83 -3.64 -4.67
CA ILE A 22 -9.20 -3.56 -5.20
C ILE A 22 -9.99 -4.76 -4.67
N VAL A 23 -11.15 -4.49 -4.11
CA VAL A 23 -12.09 -5.51 -3.64
C VAL A 23 -13.26 -5.59 -4.63
N SER A 24 -13.61 -6.81 -5.06
CA SER A 24 -14.79 -7.02 -5.90
C SER A 24 -16.07 -6.65 -5.15
N LYS A 25 -17.14 -6.32 -5.91
CA LYS A 25 -18.43 -5.93 -5.32
C LYS A 25 -19.03 -7.01 -4.42
N ASP A 26 -18.83 -8.29 -4.75
CA ASP A 26 -19.29 -9.42 -3.95
C ASP A 26 -18.35 -9.76 -2.79
N GLN A 27 -17.23 -9.05 -2.64
CA GLN A 27 -16.21 -9.23 -1.62
C GLN A 27 -15.57 -10.64 -1.62
N LYS A 28 -15.59 -11.31 -2.76
CA LYS A 28 -15.01 -12.66 -2.93
C LYS A 28 -13.65 -12.65 -3.60
N GLU A 29 -13.22 -11.50 -4.09
CA GLU A 29 -11.93 -11.34 -4.73
C GLU A 29 -11.24 -10.07 -4.25
N ILE A 30 -9.97 -10.20 -3.88
CA ILE A 30 -9.07 -9.08 -3.57
C ILE A 30 -7.92 -9.16 -4.56
N ARG A 31 -7.67 -8.07 -5.25
CA ARG A 31 -6.53 -7.92 -6.16
C ARG A 31 -5.61 -6.84 -5.62
N ILE A 32 -4.34 -7.19 -5.46
CA ILE A 32 -3.29 -6.28 -4.99
C ILE A 32 -2.32 -6.06 -6.14
N PHE A 33 -2.03 -4.81 -6.44
CA PHE A 33 -1.09 -4.40 -7.48
C PHE A 33 0.11 -3.71 -6.85
N VAL A 34 1.29 -4.24 -7.12
CA VAL A 34 2.55 -3.72 -6.59
C VAL A 34 3.39 -3.22 -7.76
N SER A 35 4.00 -2.05 -7.60
CA SER A 35 4.90 -1.52 -8.62
C SER A 35 6.17 -2.37 -8.74
N ASP A 36 6.58 -2.66 -9.98
CA ASP A 36 7.83 -3.36 -10.26
C ASP A 36 9.03 -2.54 -9.75
N MET A 37 9.81 -3.13 -8.87
CA MET A 37 11.05 -2.56 -8.33
C MET A 37 12.26 -3.42 -8.67
N ARG A 38 12.08 -4.45 -9.50
CA ARG A 38 13.12 -5.44 -9.85
C ARG A 38 13.77 -6.09 -8.63
N ASN A 39 13.03 -6.16 -7.54
CA ASN A 39 13.44 -6.77 -6.28
C ASN A 39 12.23 -7.43 -5.63
N TRP A 40 12.16 -8.76 -5.74
CA TRP A 40 11.01 -9.51 -5.26
C TRP A 40 10.75 -9.33 -3.75
N LYS A 41 11.81 -9.10 -2.95
CA LYS A 41 11.64 -8.86 -1.52
C LYS A 41 10.91 -7.54 -1.26
N TYR A 42 11.29 -6.48 -1.97
CA TYR A 42 10.64 -5.18 -1.87
C TYR A 42 9.19 -5.25 -2.33
N GLU A 43 8.96 -5.89 -3.46
CA GLU A 43 7.61 -6.07 -4.01
C GLU A 43 6.72 -6.86 -3.04
N LEU A 44 7.26 -7.94 -2.44
CA LEU A 44 6.51 -8.73 -1.49
C LEU A 44 6.22 -7.96 -0.19
N LEU A 45 7.14 -7.12 0.28
CA LEU A 45 6.91 -6.27 1.46
C LEU A 45 5.73 -5.32 1.23
N VAL A 46 5.70 -4.66 0.08
CA VAL A 46 4.55 -3.82 -0.31
C VAL A 46 3.28 -4.66 -0.40
N GLY A 47 3.34 -5.81 -1.06
CA GLY A 47 2.18 -6.70 -1.22
C GLY A 47 1.60 -7.18 0.11
N ILE A 48 2.43 -7.51 1.08
CA ILE A 48 2.00 -7.93 2.42
C ILE A 48 1.40 -6.74 3.20
N HIS A 49 1.97 -5.55 3.05
CA HIS A 49 1.40 -4.32 3.61
C HIS A 49 -0.04 -4.13 3.11
N GLU A 50 -0.22 -4.12 1.80
CA GLU A 50 -1.53 -3.94 1.17
C GLU A 50 -2.52 -5.03 1.59
N LEU A 51 -2.06 -6.28 1.68
CA LEU A 51 -2.90 -7.38 2.13
C LEU A 51 -3.38 -7.20 3.57
N ALA A 52 -2.49 -6.86 4.49
CA ALA A 52 -2.85 -6.62 5.88
C ALA A 52 -3.84 -5.46 5.99
N GLU A 53 -3.58 -4.37 5.28
CA GLU A 53 -4.43 -3.19 5.28
C GLU A 53 -5.84 -3.49 4.77
N VAL A 54 -5.97 -4.13 3.61
CA VAL A 54 -7.29 -4.42 3.01
C VAL A 54 -8.09 -5.39 3.87
N LEU A 55 -7.46 -6.41 4.45
CA LEU A 55 -8.17 -7.36 5.31
C LEU A 55 -8.74 -6.68 6.55
N LEU A 56 -7.99 -5.77 7.15
CA LEU A 56 -8.47 -5.00 8.30
C LEU A 56 -9.55 -3.99 7.90
N CYS A 57 -9.43 -3.36 6.74
CA CYS A 57 -10.47 -2.47 6.23
C CYS A 57 -11.79 -3.23 5.99
N LEU A 58 -11.72 -4.44 5.41
CA LEU A 58 -12.89 -5.29 5.24
C LEU A 58 -13.53 -5.68 6.57
N ASP A 59 -12.73 -6.12 7.53
CA ASP A 59 -13.21 -6.54 8.86
C ASP A 59 -13.87 -5.39 9.63
N ARG A 60 -13.40 -4.17 9.40
CA ARG A 60 -13.85 -2.97 10.12
C ARG A 60 -14.83 -2.11 9.33
N ASP A 61 -15.35 -2.62 8.23
CA ASP A 61 -16.32 -1.93 7.37
C ASP A 61 -15.84 -0.54 6.89
N ILE A 62 -14.56 -0.42 6.54
CA ILE A 62 -13.99 0.77 5.92
C ILE A 62 -14.09 0.58 4.40
N PRO A 63 -14.99 1.32 3.69
CA PRO A 63 -15.21 1.09 2.26
C PRO A 63 -14.00 1.52 1.43
N GLN A 64 -13.75 0.78 0.34
CA GLN A 64 -12.70 1.13 -0.61
C GLN A 64 -12.86 2.55 -1.17
N ASP A 65 -14.08 2.97 -1.47
CA ASP A 65 -14.35 4.30 -2.01
C ASP A 65 -13.84 5.42 -1.07
N MET A 66 -13.96 5.21 0.24
CA MET A 66 -13.49 6.16 1.24
C MET A 66 -11.97 6.24 1.25
N VAL A 67 -11.29 5.10 1.17
CA VAL A 67 -9.82 5.02 1.10
C VAL A 67 -9.32 5.66 -0.19
N ASP A 68 -9.87 5.26 -1.34
CA ASP A 68 -9.47 5.77 -2.65
C ASP A 68 -9.66 7.28 -2.74
N LYS A 69 -10.78 7.80 -2.25
CA LYS A 69 -11.05 9.23 -2.23
C LYS A 69 -10.01 9.98 -1.40
N PHE A 70 -9.71 9.49 -0.21
CA PHE A 70 -8.71 10.12 0.65
C PHE A 70 -7.34 10.13 0.01
N ASP A 71 -6.89 8.99 -0.54
CA ASP A 71 -5.58 8.85 -1.15
C ASP A 71 -5.41 9.76 -2.36
N LYS A 72 -6.42 9.82 -3.24
CA LYS A 72 -6.39 10.70 -4.42
C LYS A 72 -6.37 12.17 -4.03
N GLU A 73 -7.15 12.57 -3.03
CA GLU A 73 -7.14 13.95 -2.52
C GLU A 73 -5.81 14.30 -1.86
N TYR A 74 -5.21 13.36 -1.13
CA TYR A 74 -3.90 13.54 -0.51
C TYR A 74 -2.82 13.74 -1.58
N GLU A 75 -2.76 12.89 -2.60
CA GLU A 75 -1.78 13.01 -3.69
C GLU A 75 -1.96 14.31 -4.48
N HIS A 76 -3.21 14.76 -4.68
CA HIS A 76 -3.50 16.02 -5.35
C HIS A 76 -3.01 17.24 -4.55
N ARG A 77 -3.00 17.16 -3.23
CA ARG A 77 -2.52 18.23 -2.34
C ARG A 77 -1.04 18.12 -1.98
N ARG A 78 -0.38 17.04 -2.42
CA ARG A 78 1.02 16.79 -2.08
C ARG A 78 1.92 17.94 -2.53
N SER A 79 2.81 18.39 -1.62
CA SER A 79 3.83 19.37 -1.92
C SER A 79 4.95 18.76 -2.77
N ASP A 80 5.53 19.53 -3.71
CA ASP A 80 6.66 19.10 -4.54
C ASP A 80 7.91 18.73 -3.73
N VAL A 81 8.01 19.21 -2.49
CA VAL A 81 9.14 18.93 -1.59
C VAL A 81 8.91 17.72 -0.67
N ASP A 82 7.69 17.20 -0.63
CA ASP A 82 7.31 16.05 0.19
C ASP A 82 6.88 14.90 -0.70
N ASN A 83 7.79 13.92 -0.90
CA ASN A 83 7.53 12.71 -1.66
C ASN A 83 7.69 11.43 -0.82
N PHE A 84 7.83 11.53 0.50
CA PHE A 84 8.07 10.39 1.39
C PHE A 84 6.99 10.18 2.44
N THR A 85 6.02 11.07 2.61
CA THR A 85 4.87 10.81 3.47
C THR A 85 3.80 10.05 2.70
N GLU A 86 3.18 9.10 3.37
CA GLU A 86 2.11 8.28 2.80
C GLU A 86 0.74 8.79 3.25
N PRO A 87 -0.31 8.69 2.41
CA PRO A 87 -1.65 9.10 2.80
C PRO A 87 -2.13 8.45 4.10
N GLY A 88 -1.81 7.16 4.29
CA GLY A 88 -2.20 6.40 5.47
C GLY A 88 -1.58 6.89 6.78
N ASP A 89 -0.48 7.65 6.72
CA ASP A 89 0.16 8.25 7.89
C ASP A 89 -0.52 9.53 8.36
N ASP A 90 -1.38 10.12 7.53
CA ASP A 90 -2.11 11.33 7.88
C ASP A 90 -3.08 11.06 9.04
N SER A 91 -3.15 11.99 10.00
CA SER A 91 -4.03 11.87 11.16
C SER A 91 -5.52 11.80 10.81
N HIS A 92 -5.91 12.24 9.61
CA HIS A 92 -7.28 12.24 9.10
C HIS A 92 -7.60 11.05 8.20
N ALA A 93 -6.61 10.18 7.90
CA ALA A 93 -6.85 9.01 7.08
C ALA A 93 -7.89 8.08 7.74
N PRO A 94 -8.94 7.67 7.01
CA PRO A 94 -9.99 6.81 7.57
C PRO A 94 -9.47 5.41 7.94
N TYR A 95 -8.33 5.01 7.38
CA TYR A 95 -7.68 3.71 7.59
C TYR A 95 -6.31 3.82 8.29
N ARG A 96 -6.09 4.89 9.06
CA ARG A 96 -4.79 5.15 9.68
C ARG A 96 -4.31 4.02 10.60
N LYS A 97 -5.19 3.45 11.41
CA LYS A 97 -4.85 2.35 12.32
C LYS A 97 -4.47 1.08 11.54
N GLU A 98 -5.22 0.80 10.50
CA GLU A 98 -5.01 -0.35 9.61
C GLU A 98 -3.69 -0.22 8.87
N HIS A 99 -3.40 0.96 8.34
CA HIS A 99 -2.13 1.28 7.70
C HIS A 99 -0.96 1.16 8.68
N PHE A 100 -1.09 1.69 9.88
CA PHE A 100 -0.05 1.58 10.92
C PHE A 100 0.25 0.13 11.26
N PHE A 101 -0.76 -0.69 11.44
CA PHE A 101 -0.58 -2.13 11.69
C PHE A 101 0.12 -2.80 10.50
N ALA A 102 -0.31 -2.51 9.28
CA ALA A 102 0.29 -3.04 8.06
C ALA A 102 1.78 -2.68 7.97
N THR A 103 2.15 -1.45 8.28
CA THR A 103 3.57 -1.02 8.33
C THR A 103 4.37 -1.82 9.36
N ASN A 104 3.80 -2.13 10.51
CA ASN A 104 4.49 -2.94 11.52
C ASN A 104 4.74 -4.37 11.03
N ILE A 105 3.78 -5.01 10.37
CA ILE A 105 3.95 -6.34 9.76
C ILE A 105 5.02 -6.30 8.68
N GLU A 106 5.00 -5.30 7.83
CA GLU A 106 5.99 -5.06 6.78
C GLU A 106 7.40 -4.95 7.38
N ARG A 107 7.58 -4.17 8.46
CA ARG A 107 8.88 -4.04 9.15
C ARG A 107 9.36 -5.35 9.76
N LEU A 108 8.49 -6.10 10.39
CA LEU A 108 8.84 -7.41 10.95
C LEU A 108 9.31 -8.37 9.85
N LEU A 109 8.59 -8.41 8.74
CA LEU A 109 8.97 -9.26 7.60
C LEU A 109 10.28 -8.79 6.96
N ALA A 110 10.49 -7.49 6.83
CA ALA A 110 11.74 -6.93 6.31
C ALA A 110 12.94 -7.38 7.14
N ALA A 111 12.83 -7.38 8.46
CA ALA A 111 13.88 -7.86 9.36
C ALA A 111 14.19 -9.35 9.11
N GLU A 112 13.19 -10.19 9.00
CA GLU A 112 13.35 -11.63 8.73
C GLU A 112 13.96 -11.90 7.35
N LEU A 113 13.62 -11.09 6.34
CA LEU A 113 14.17 -11.17 4.99
C LEU A 113 15.56 -10.53 4.87
N ARG A 114 16.08 -9.94 5.95
CA ARG A 114 17.35 -9.20 5.98
C ARG A 114 17.38 -8.05 4.97
N VAL A 115 16.26 -7.36 4.83
CA VAL A 115 16.14 -6.17 3.99
C VAL A 115 16.60 -4.96 4.80
N ASP A 116 17.48 -4.15 4.20
CA ASP A 116 17.84 -2.83 4.74
C ASP A 116 16.64 -1.91 4.55
N TRP A 117 16.02 -1.50 5.64
CA TRP A 117 14.80 -0.68 5.60
C TRP A 117 15.02 0.65 4.90
N LYS A 118 16.14 1.30 5.14
CA LYS A 118 16.45 2.60 4.52
C LYS A 118 16.58 2.51 3.00
N LEU A 119 17.28 1.49 2.51
CA LEU A 119 17.41 1.25 1.06
C LEU A 119 16.06 0.91 0.43
N TYR A 120 15.25 0.13 1.11
CA TYR A 120 13.89 -0.19 0.69
C TYR A 120 13.03 1.08 0.58
N GLU A 121 13.00 1.87 1.64
CA GLU A 121 12.27 3.14 1.67
C GLU A 121 12.71 4.10 0.56
N ASP A 122 14.02 4.23 0.35
CA ASP A 122 14.57 5.07 -0.71
C ASP A 122 14.14 4.57 -2.10
N THR A 123 14.07 3.26 -2.31
CA THR A 123 13.61 2.69 -3.58
C THR A 123 12.13 2.97 -3.82
N VAL A 124 11.29 2.81 -2.80
CA VAL A 124 9.86 3.13 -2.88
C VAL A 124 9.67 4.62 -3.19
N ASN A 125 10.37 5.49 -2.50
CA ASN A 125 10.23 6.94 -2.66
C ASN A 125 10.77 7.47 -4.01
N ALA A 126 11.61 6.70 -4.68
CA ALA A 126 12.18 7.06 -5.98
C ALA A 126 11.29 6.69 -7.19
N LEU A 127 10.18 6.03 -6.97
CA LEU A 127 9.26 5.62 -8.04
C LEU A 127 8.52 6.80 -8.69
#